data_aae9e32078c950833852a1d1a26453b0
#
_entry.id   aae9e32078c950833852a1d1a26453b0
#
_cell.length_a   1.000
_cell.length_b   1.000
_cell.length_c   1.000
_cell.angle_alpha   90.00
_cell.angle_beta   90.00
_cell.angle_gamma   90.00
#
_symmetry.space_group_name_H-M   'P 1'
#
loop_
_entity.id
_entity.type
_entity.pdbx_description
1 polymer ?
#
loop_
_entity_poly.entity_id
_entity_poly.type
_entity_poly.pdbx_seq_one_letter_code
_entity_poly.pdbx_strand_id
1 'polypeptide(L)' 'KKAAVKGSVVLNAENVGFKAGDVYQALATAEKPMTVAEIAKSAKITEDEVLVGMGWLFKEGKIKDEDDKVVLA' A
#
# COMPACT_ATOMS: atom_id res chain seq x y z
N LYS A 1 -3.13 -20.99 -8.55
CA LYS A 1 -3.31 -20.42 -8.57
C LYS A 1 -3.74 -19.72 -9.01
N LYS A 2 -4.12 -19.56 -9.04
CA LYS A 2 -4.52 -18.92 -9.49
C LYS A 2 -4.79 -18.05 -9.63
N ALA A 3 -4.82 -18.17 -9.76
CA ALA A 3 -5.21 -17.31 -9.90
C ALA A 3 -5.63 -16.38 -9.92
N ALA A 4 -5.76 -16.32 -9.45
CA ALA A 4 -6.44 -15.14 -9.34
C ALA A 4 -6.02 -14.07 -10.18
N VAL A 5 -6.43 -14.13 -11.26
CA VAL A 5 -6.18 -13.07 -12.20
C VAL A 5 -6.96 -11.85 -11.81
N LYS A 6 -8.17 -12.07 -11.37
CA LYS A 6 -9.02 -10.98 -10.98
C LYS A 6 -8.44 -10.30 -9.76
N GLY A 7 -8.27 -9.00 -9.82
CA GLY A 7 -7.67 -8.25 -8.74
C GLY A 7 -6.15 -8.36 -8.70
N SER A 8 -5.57 -8.98 -9.71
CA SER A 8 -4.14 -9.12 -9.77
C SER A 8 -3.47 -7.77 -9.91
N VAL A 9 -2.30 -7.67 -9.34
CA VAL A 9 -1.49 -6.47 -9.45
C VAL A 9 -0.68 -6.54 -10.73
N VAL A 10 -0.63 -5.44 -11.46
CA VAL A 10 0.25 -5.33 -12.61
C VAL A 10 1.66 -5.07 -12.09
N LEU A 11 2.53 -6.04 -12.26
CA LEU A 11 3.88 -5.96 -11.70
C LEU A 11 4.86 -5.36 -12.68
N ASN A 12 4.98 -4.05 -12.62
CA ASN A 12 6.05 -3.33 -13.30
C ASN A 12 6.41 -2.14 -12.43
N ALA A 13 7.58 -1.57 -12.68
CA ALA A 13 8.11 -0.52 -11.83
C ALA A 13 7.17 0.67 -11.77
N GLU A 14 6.58 1.03 -12.90
CA GLU A 14 5.70 2.19 -12.95
C GLU A 14 4.47 1.98 -12.08
N ASN A 15 3.81 0.82 -12.21
CA ASN A 15 2.60 0.56 -11.46
C ASN A 15 2.90 0.40 -9.96
N VAL A 16 4.01 -0.25 -9.62
CA VAL A 16 4.41 -0.37 -8.22
C VAL A 16 4.62 1.01 -7.62
N GLY A 17 5.24 1.91 -8.37
CA GLY A 17 5.43 3.28 -7.92
C GLY A 17 4.11 4.01 -7.74
N PHE A 18 3.15 3.81 -8.63
CA PHE A 18 1.83 4.42 -8.49
C PHE A 18 1.14 3.91 -7.24
N LYS A 19 1.23 2.61 -6.96
CA LYS A 19 0.60 2.05 -5.77
C LYS A 19 1.27 2.56 -4.50
N ALA A 20 2.58 2.74 -4.54
CA ALA A 20 3.30 3.34 -3.41
C ALA A 20 2.78 4.76 -3.16
N GLY A 21 2.57 5.53 -4.22
CA GLY A 21 2.01 6.87 -4.10
C GLY A 21 0.62 6.86 -3.50
N ASP A 22 -0.22 5.90 -3.92
CA ASP A 22 -1.57 5.77 -3.39
C ASP A 22 -1.55 5.47 -1.90
N VAL A 23 -0.67 4.57 -1.46
CA VAL A 23 -0.54 4.22 -0.05
C VAL A 23 -0.03 5.41 0.75
N TYR A 24 0.99 6.07 0.24
CA TYR A 24 1.55 7.24 0.91
C TYR A 24 0.49 8.32 1.11
N GLN A 25 -0.29 8.59 0.06
CA GLN A 25 -1.32 9.61 0.11
C GLN A 25 -2.40 9.26 1.14
N ALA A 26 -2.79 7.99 1.20
CA ALA A 26 -3.79 7.56 2.17
C ALA A 26 -3.29 7.79 3.59
N LEU A 27 -2.03 7.46 3.86
CA LEU A 27 -1.47 7.65 5.19
C LEU A 27 -1.31 9.13 5.53
N ALA A 28 -0.92 9.93 4.54
CA ALA A 28 -0.77 11.37 4.76
C ALA A 28 -2.10 12.03 5.08
N THR A 29 -3.15 11.59 4.39
CA THR A 29 -4.48 12.15 4.59
C THR A 29 -5.04 11.73 5.94
N ALA A 30 -4.84 10.47 6.34
CA ALA A 30 -5.39 9.96 7.59
C ALA A 30 -4.68 10.53 8.82
N GLU A 31 -3.40 10.80 8.70
CA GLU A 31 -2.59 11.34 9.80
C GLU A 31 -2.60 10.44 11.02
N LYS A 32 -2.69 9.13 10.80
CA LYS A 32 -2.69 8.14 11.88
C LYS A 32 -2.29 6.80 11.30
N PRO A 33 -1.86 5.87 12.16
CA PRO A 33 -1.56 4.52 11.68
C PRO A 33 -2.79 3.86 11.08
N MET A 34 -2.58 3.07 10.02
CA MET A 34 -3.67 2.39 9.33
C MET A 34 -3.30 0.94 9.06
N THR A 35 -4.31 0.08 9.05
CA THR A 35 -4.14 -1.30 8.63
C THR A 35 -4.16 -1.38 7.10
N VAL A 36 -3.72 -2.53 6.58
CA VAL A 36 -3.77 -2.77 5.13
C VAL A 36 -5.20 -2.58 4.61
N ALA A 37 -6.18 -3.14 5.32
CA ALA A 37 -7.57 -3.05 4.89
C ALA A 37 -8.05 -1.60 4.85
N GLU A 38 -7.67 -0.82 5.86
CA GLU A 38 -8.07 0.59 5.92
C GLU A 38 -7.45 1.39 4.77
N ILE A 39 -6.18 1.12 4.48
CA ILE A 39 -5.52 1.81 3.36
C ILE A 39 -6.16 1.43 2.04
N ALA A 40 -6.45 0.15 1.85
CA ALA A 40 -7.06 -0.30 0.61
C ALA A 40 -8.39 0.39 0.38
N LYS A 41 -9.19 0.50 1.42
CA LYS A 41 -10.49 1.15 1.33
C LYS A 41 -10.34 2.64 1.05
N SER A 42 -9.43 3.28 1.75
CA SER A 42 -9.21 4.71 1.60
C SER A 42 -8.68 5.06 0.22
N ALA A 43 -7.74 4.28 -0.29
CA ALA A 43 -7.12 4.53 -1.58
C ALA A 43 -7.91 3.92 -2.74
N LYS A 44 -8.92 3.09 -2.43
CA LYS A 44 -9.76 2.44 -3.45
C LYS A 44 -8.94 1.52 -4.34
N ILE A 45 -8.05 0.76 -3.72
CA ILE A 45 -7.25 -0.25 -4.40
C ILE A 45 -7.36 -1.54 -3.60
N THR A 46 -6.87 -2.64 -4.17
CA THR A 46 -6.95 -3.92 -3.48
C THR A 46 -5.90 -4.01 -2.39
N GLU A 47 -6.10 -4.94 -1.46
CA GLU A 47 -5.10 -5.16 -0.41
C GLU A 47 -3.77 -5.63 -1.01
N ASP A 48 -3.82 -6.44 -2.08
CA ASP A 48 -2.60 -6.87 -2.74
C ASP A 48 -1.84 -5.67 -3.29
N GLU A 49 -2.56 -4.71 -3.88
CA GLU A 49 -1.93 -3.49 -4.38
C GLU A 49 -1.34 -2.67 -3.24
N VAL A 50 -2.01 -2.64 -2.10
CA VAL A 50 -1.48 -1.96 -0.93
C VAL A 50 -0.16 -2.59 -0.50
N LEU A 51 -0.10 -3.93 -0.45
CA LEU A 51 1.11 -4.61 -0.04
C LEU A 51 2.28 -4.33 -0.97
N VAL A 52 2.01 -4.28 -2.27
CA VAL A 52 3.02 -3.94 -3.25
C VAL A 52 3.56 -2.53 -3.00
N GLY A 53 2.66 -1.57 -2.81
CA GLY A 53 3.07 -0.20 -2.54
C GLY A 53 3.81 -0.06 -1.22
N MET A 54 3.37 -0.81 -0.20
CA MET A 54 4.05 -0.79 1.09
C MET A 54 5.47 -1.30 0.99
N GLY A 55 5.69 -2.36 0.22
CA GLY A 55 7.05 -2.88 0.04
C GLY A 55 7.98 -1.82 -0.50
N TRP A 56 7.51 -1.07 -1.48
CA TRP A 56 8.27 0.05 -2.04
C TRP A 56 8.57 1.09 -0.96
N LEU A 57 7.55 1.48 -0.19
CA LEU A 57 7.71 2.53 0.81
C LEU A 57 8.61 2.11 1.97
N PHE A 58 8.52 0.84 2.38
CA PHE A 58 9.43 0.32 3.40
C PHE A 58 10.87 0.36 2.91
N LYS A 59 11.08 -0.05 1.68
CA LYS A 59 12.42 -0.06 1.11
C LYS A 59 12.99 1.35 1.06
N GLU A 60 12.14 2.33 0.78
CA GLU A 60 12.57 3.73 0.72
C GLU A 60 12.62 4.40 2.08
N GLY A 61 12.20 3.70 3.13
CA GLY A 61 12.22 4.26 4.47
C GLY A 61 11.15 5.30 4.72
N LYS A 62 10.06 5.25 3.97
CA LYS A 62 9.02 6.27 4.05
C LYS A 62 7.90 5.91 5.00
N ILE A 63 7.79 4.65 5.38
CA ILE A 63 6.79 4.21 6.35
C ILE A 63 7.45 3.30 7.37
N LYS A 64 6.78 3.11 8.48
CA LYS A 64 7.23 2.17 9.50
C LYS A 64 6.03 1.45 10.08
N ASP A 65 6.29 0.30 10.68
CA ASP A 65 5.22 -0.47 11.28
C ASP A 65 4.96 -0.02 12.71
N GLU A 66 3.71 -0.20 13.13
CA GLU A 66 3.30 0.15 14.49
C GLU A 66 2.09 -0.69 14.84
N ASP A 67 2.29 -1.76 15.64
CA ASP A 67 1.20 -2.62 16.14
C ASP A 67 0.28 -3.10 15.01
N ASP A 68 0.84 -3.78 14.04
CA ASP A 68 0.10 -4.33 12.89
C ASP A 68 -0.49 -3.27 11.97
N LYS A 69 -0.11 -2.03 12.17
CA LYS A 69 -0.50 -0.94 11.30
C LYS A 69 0.75 -0.29 10.75
N VAL A 70 0.60 0.61 9.81
CA VAL A 70 1.72 1.37 9.28
C VAL A 70 1.42 2.84 9.40
N VAL A 71 2.49 3.62 9.48
CA VAL A 71 2.39 5.06 9.61
C VAL A 71 3.57 5.66 8.85
N LEU A 72 3.46 6.91 8.45
CA LEU A 72 4.56 7.59 7.80
C LEU A 72 5.75 7.72 8.76
N ALA A 73 6.93 7.45 8.23
CA ALA A 73 8.15 7.53 9.02
C ALA A 73 8.53 8.97 9.31
#